data_6a5ddf6f4268eb372a505b415fee5e40
#
_entry.id   6a5ddf6f4268eb372a505b415fee5e40
#
_cell.length_a   1.000
_cell.length_b   1.000
_cell.length_c   1.000
_cell.angle_alpha   90.00
_cell.angle_beta   90.00
_cell.angle_gamma   90.00
#
_symmetry.space_group_name_H-M   'P 1'
#
loop_
_entity.id
_entity.type
_entity.pdbx_description
1 polymer ?
#
loop_
_entity_poly.entity_id
_entity_poly.type
_entity_poly.pdbx_seq_one_letter_code
_entity_poly.pdbx_strand_id
1 'polypeptide(L)'
;IEFIGLERAQEIEPGLSSHARLIAYCPMDAFSDTLVIGHAYRAALAADGVAIHESSPVAGIERDGDGFAVATGESIIRTRRVVLAGGVWLGRMLAWFGHDVPVECGVDMVSVTESMPPIMRTVIGAASGLLTIKQKANGSVLIGGGWKGIGDIDMGGVEVIPGNLIGNLRLAHYTIPKLAEARVTRTWLGMDAN
;
A
#
# COMPACT_ATOMS: atom_id res chain seq x y z
N ILE A 1 19.22 -12.03 2.26
CA ILE A 1 19.65 -10.67 1.83
C ILE A 1 21.14 -10.69 1.65
N GLU A 2 21.61 -10.21 0.52
CA GLU A 2 23.02 -10.14 0.16
C GLU A 2 23.39 -8.68 -0.10
N PHE A 3 24.56 -8.26 0.38
CA PHE A 3 25.14 -6.99 -0.04
C PHE A 3 25.95 -7.21 -1.31
N ILE A 4 25.59 -6.49 -2.38
CA ILE A 4 26.21 -6.63 -3.69
C ILE A 4 26.82 -5.30 -4.17
N GLY A 5 27.82 -5.40 -5.02
CA GLY A 5 28.41 -4.23 -5.68
C GLY A 5 27.53 -3.70 -6.82
N LEU A 6 27.80 -2.47 -7.26
CA LEU A 6 27.06 -1.78 -8.31
C LEU A 6 27.04 -2.57 -9.63
N GLU A 7 28.16 -3.13 -10.05
CA GLU A 7 28.28 -3.92 -11.28
C GLU A 7 27.28 -5.10 -11.27
N ARG A 8 27.29 -5.88 -10.16
CA ARG A 8 26.34 -6.99 -9.99
C ARG A 8 24.89 -6.51 -9.94
N ALA A 9 24.65 -5.40 -9.28
CA ALA A 9 23.30 -4.83 -9.22
C ALA A 9 22.79 -4.40 -10.61
N GLN A 10 23.65 -3.83 -11.44
CA GLN A 10 23.30 -3.43 -12.81
C GLN A 10 23.17 -4.62 -13.78
N GLU A 11 23.78 -5.77 -13.51
CA GLU A 11 23.46 -7.01 -14.22
C GLU A 11 22.03 -7.49 -13.94
N ILE A 12 21.60 -7.37 -12.70
CA ILE A 12 20.24 -7.74 -12.25
C ILE A 12 19.22 -6.71 -12.73
N GLU A 13 19.53 -5.44 -12.51
CA GLU A 13 18.70 -4.27 -12.82
C GLU A 13 19.46 -3.27 -13.69
N PRO A 14 19.48 -3.47 -15.02
CA PRO A 14 20.25 -2.61 -15.93
C PRO A 14 19.83 -1.14 -15.93
N GLY A 15 18.60 -0.85 -15.50
CA GLY A 15 18.08 0.51 -15.37
C GLY A 15 18.59 1.27 -14.14
N LEU A 16 19.27 0.60 -13.20
CA LEU A 16 19.73 1.21 -11.95
C LEU A 16 20.82 2.25 -12.20
N SER A 17 20.64 3.42 -11.61
CA SER A 17 21.60 4.51 -11.63
C SER A 17 22.95 4.12 -11.02
N SER A 18 24.03 4.68 -11.56
CA SER A 18 25.39 4.55 -11.02
C SER A 18 25.61 5.27 -9.66
N HIS A 19 24.61 5.99 -9.19
CA HIS A 19 24.66 6.68 -7.89
C HIS A 19 24.46 5.77 -6.68
N ALA A 20 23.94 4.54 -6.88
CA ALA A 20 23.78 3.57 -5.80
C ALA A 20 25.13 3.20 -5.19
N ARG A 21 25.25 3.26 -3.87
CA ARG A 21 26.52 3.04 -3.14
C ARG A 21 26.53 1.76 -2.32
N LEU A 22 25.42 1.49 -1.65
CA LEU A 22 25.23 0.30 -0.83
C LEU A 22 23.95 -0.36 -1.31
N ILE A 23 24.02 -1.60 -1.74
CA ILE A 23 22.90 -2.31 -2.35
C ILE A 23 22.69 -3.62 -1.60
N ALA A 24 21.50 -3.76 -1.03
CA ALA A 24 21.02 -5.01 -0.46
C ALA A 24 20.08 -5.68 -1.47
N TYR A 25 20.39 -6.91 -1.85
CA TYR A 25 19.62 -7.70 -2.77
C TYR A 25 18.92 -8.86 -2.06
N CYS A 26 17.66 -9.04 -2.31
CA CYS A 26 16.89 -10.18 -1.81
C CYS A 26 16.24 -10.91 -3.01
N PRO A 27 16.79 -12.06 -3.43
CA PRO A 27 16.25 -12.81 -4.58
C PRO A 27 14.88 -13.42 -4.34
N MET A 28 14.45 -13.52 -3.07
CA MET A 28 13.14 -14.06 -2.68
C MET A 28 12.08 -12.97 -2.52
N ASP A 29 12.46 -11.70 -2.62
CA ASP A 29 11.52 -10.60 -2.49
C ASP A 29 10.66 -10.46 -3.74
N ALA A 30 9.41 -10.05 -3.54
CA ALA A 30 8.43 -9.99 -4.60
C ALA A 30 7.36 -8.92 -4.30
N PHE A 31 6.52 -8.65 -5.26
CA PHE A 31 5.32 -7.86 -5.07
C PHE A 31 4.08 -8.52 -5.69
N SER A 32 2.93 -8.21 -5.15
CA SER A 32 1.64 -8.60 -5.74
C SER A 32 0.95 -7.39 -6.37
N ASP A 33 0.15 -7.65 -7.41
CA ASP A 33 -0.80 -6.65 -7.89
C ASP A 33 -2.01 -6.65 -6.97
N THR A 34 -2.17 -5.60 -6.18
CA THR A 34 -3.21 -5.51 -5.15
C THR A 34 -4.63 -5.58 -5.71
N LEU A 35 -4.86 -5.12 -6.94
CA LEU A 35 -6.15 -5.22 -7.60
C LEU A 35 -6.47 -6.69 -7.95
N VAL A 36 -5.50 -7.38 -8.55
CA VAL A 36 -5.67 -8.77 -8.98
C VAL A 36 -5.84 -9.69 -7.76
N ILE A 37 -5.02 -9.51 -6.72
CA ILE A 37 -5.11 -10.33 -5.51
C ILE A 37 -6.41 -10.10 -4.76
N GLY A 38 -6.92 -8.86 -4.73
CA GLY A 38 -8.22 -8.56 -4.14
C GLY A 38 -9.36 -9.30 -4.82
N HIS A 39 -9.38 -9.31 -6.15
CA HIS A 39 -10.36 -10.09 -6.91
C HIS A 39 -10.22 -11.60 -6.71
N ALA A 40 -8.99 -12.12 -6.65
CA ALA A 40 -8.73 -13.53 -6.41
C ALA A 40 -9.23 -13.98 -5.02
N TYR A 41 -8.94 -13.21 -3.97
CA TYR A 41 -9.45 -13.50 -2.62
C TYR A 41 -10.98 -13.44 -2.56
N ARG A 42 -11.59 -12.44 -3.19
CA ARG A 42 -13.04 -12.36 -3.26
C ARG A 42 -13.66 -13.59 -3.91
N ALA A 43 -13.10 -14.05 -5.02
CA ALA A 43 -13.58 -15.25 -5.72
C ALA A 43 -13.40 -16.51 -4.87
N ALA A 44 -12.26 -16.67 -4.20
CA ALA A 44 -12.01 -17.80 -3.32
C ALA A 44 -12.96 -17.82 -2.12
N LEU A 45 -13.16 -16.70 -1.45
CA LEU A 45 -14.09 -16.58 -0.33
C LEU A 45 -15.53 -16.91 -0.73
N ALA A 46 -15.96 -16.44 -1.91
CA ALA A 46 -17.29 -16.77 -2.44
C ALA A 46 -17.44 -18.27 -2.75
N ALA A 47 -16.38 -18.91 -3.30
CA ALA A 47 -16.38 -20.34 -3.56
C ALA A 47 -16.44 -21.18 -2.27
N ASP A 48 -15.82 -20.69 -1.20
CA ASP A 48 -15.88 -21.29 0.13
C ASP A 48 -17.19 -20.99 0.91
N GLY A 49 -18.15 -20.30 0.28
CA GLY A 49 -19.45 -19.97 0.89
C GLY A 49 -19.38 -18.86 1.93
N VAL A 50 -18.32 -18.06 1.94
CA VAL A 50 -18.20 -16.92 2.84
C VAL A 50 -19.10 -15.78 2.36
N ALA A 51 -19.99 -15.28 3.23
CA ALA A 51 -20.81 -14.10 2.93
C ALA A 51 -19.95 -12.83 3.00
N ILE A 52 -19.91 -12.07 1.91
CA ILE A 52 -19.22 -10.78 1.83
C ILE A 52 -20.26 -9.67 1.78
N HIS A 53 -20.27 -8.81 2.79
CA HIS A 53 -21.16 -7.67 2.90
C HIS A 53 -20.41 -6.40 2.52
N GLU A 54 -20.53 -5.99 1.27
CA GLU A 54 -19.95 -4.72 0.78
C GLU A 54 -20.84 -3.53 1.16
N SER A 55 -20.25 -2.34 1.24
CA SER A 55 -20.95 -1.11 1.59
C SER A 55 -21.72 -1.20 2.92
N SER A 56 -21.25 -2.03 3.82
CA SER A 56 -21.87 -2.33 5.11
C SER A 56 -20.93 -1.90 6.26
N PRO A 57 -20.85 -0.59 6.53
CA PRO A 57 -19.99 -0.09 7.60
C PRO A 57 -20.43 -0.67 8.94
N VAL A 58 -19.47 -1.16 9.72
CA VAL A 58 -19.70 -1.61 11.10
C VAL A 58 -19.80 -0.38 11.99
N ALA A 59 -20.96 -0.17 12.61
CA ALA A 59 -21.22 0.96 13.49
C ALA A 59 -20.85 0.69 14.96
N GLY A 60 -20.79 -0.60 15.35
CA GLY A 60 -20.42 -1.01 16.70
C GLY A 60 -20.38 -2.52 16.83
N ILE A 61 -19.71 -2.99 17.87
CA ILE A 61 -19.64 -4.41 18.24
C ILE A 61 -19.81 -4.48 19.75
N GLU A 62 -20.75 -5.30 20.20
CA GLU A 62 -21.02 -5.52 21.60
C GLU A 62 -20.96 -7.01 21.95
N ARG A 63 -20.72 -7.34 23.23
CA ARG A 63 -20.85 -8.71 23.71
C ARG A 63 -22.33 -9.09 23.79
N ASP A 64 -22.66 -10.29 23.30
CA ASP A 64 -24.00 -10.85 23.28
C ASP A 64 -23.93 -12.32 23.75
N GLY A 65 -24.17 -12.57 25.06
CA GLY A 65 -23.94 -13.86 25.67
C GLY A 65 -22.51 -14.35 25.53
N ASP A 66 -22.33 -15.53 24.96
CA ASP A 66 -21.02 -16.15 24.69
C ASP A 66 -20.40 -15.67 23.37
N GLY A 67 -21.00 -14.70 22.70
CA GLY A 67 -20.58 -14.20 21.38
C GLY A 67 -20.60 -12.68 21.30
N PHE A 68 -20.90 -12.23 20.10
CA PHE A 68 -20.89 -10.81 19.73
C PHE A 68 -22.07 -10.47 18.82
N ALA A 69 -22.61 -9.28 19.00
CA ALA A 69 -23.53 -8.62 18.11
C ALA A 69 -22.78 -7.52 17.35
N VAL A 70 -22.68 -7.65 16.03
CA VAL A 70 -22.03 -6.70 15.14
C VAL A 70 -23.11 -5.86 14.49
N ALA A 71 -23.19 -4.58 14.81
CA ALA A 71 -24.14 -3.65 14.23
C ALA A 71 -23.60 -3.09 12.91
N THR A 72 -24.37 -3.26 11.83
CA THR A 72 -24.19 -2.57 10.56
C THR A 72 -25.32 -1.55 10.40
N GLY A 73 -25.25 -0.66 9.43
CA GLY A 73 -26.28 0.39 9.26
C GLY A 73 -27.70 -0.12 9.12
N GLU A 74 -27.94 -1.37 8.70
CA GLU A 74 -29.25 -1.94 8.43
C GLU A 74 -29.57 -3.22 9.20
N SER A 75 -28.59 -3.85 9.83
CA SER A 75 -28.77 -5.16 10.48
C SER A 75 -27.81 -5.41 11.64
N ILE A 76 -28.12 -6.45 12.42
CA ILE A 76 -27.25 -6.98 13.47
C ILE A 76 -26.85 -8.40 13.09
N ILE A 77 -25.55 -8.64 12.96
CA ILE A 77 -24.98 -9.96 12.72
C ILE A 77 -24.49 -10.54 14.03
N ARG A 78 -25.03 -11.70 14.44
CA ARG A 78 -24.58 -12.41 15.63
C ARG A 78 -23.55 -13.47 15.27
N THR A 79 -22.47 -13.50 16.05
CA THR A 79 -21.36 -14.45 15.81
C THR A 79 -20.66 -14.82 17.11
N ARG A 80 -20.01 -15.97 17.15
CA ARG A 80 -19.22 -16.41 18.31
C ARG A 80 -17.85 -15.75 18.39
N ARG A 81 -17.29 -15.31 17.27
CA ARG A 81 -15.93 -14.75 17.21
C ARG A 81 -15.90 -13.59 16.21
N VAL A 82 -15.11 -12.59 16.51
CA VAL A 82 -14.86 -11.45 15.64
C VAL A 82 -13.37 -11.28 15.46
N VAL A 83 -12.95 -11.00 14.24
CA VAL A 83 -11.59 -10.56 13.90
C VAL A 83 -11.66 -9.11 13.44
N LEU A 84 -10.96 -8.23 14.13
CA LEU A 84 -10.86 -6.82 13.78
C LEU A 84 -9.68 -6.63 12.84
N ALA A 85 -9.94 -6.31 11.58
CA ALA A 85 -8.95 -6.09 10.54
C ALA A 85 -9.22 -4.74 9.84
N GLY A 86 -9.52 -3.71 10.64
CA GLY A 86 -10.00 -2.42 10.17
C GLY A 86 -8.91 -1.41 9.77
N GLY A 87 -7.63 -1.81 9.68
CA GLY A 87 -6.55 -0.90 9.31
C GLY A 87 -6.52 0.35 10.21
N VAL A 88 -6.55 1.53 9.64
CA VAL A 88 -6.51 2.81 10.38
C VAL A 88 -7.66 3.01 11.38
N TRP A 89 -8.77 2.29 11.21
CA TRP A 89 -9.91 2.34 12.13
C TRP A 89 -9.79 1.37 13.31
N LEU A 90 -8.71 0.57 13.37
CA LEU A 90 -8.56 -0.48 14.41
C LEU A 90 -8.59 0.10 15.82
N GLY A 91 -7.98 1.26 16.07
CA GLY A 91 -8.02 1.94 17.37
C GLY A 91 -9.46 2.25 17.82
N ARG A 92 -10.29 2.75 16.90
CA ARG A 92 -11.73 3.01 17.16
C ARG A 92 -12.51 1.71 17.45
N MET A 93 -12.22 0.65 16.70
CA MET A 93 -12.86 -0.65 16.92
C MET A 93 -12.49 -1.25 18.28
N LEU A 94 -11.25 -1.11 18.72
CA LEU A 94 -10.78 -1.59 20.00
C LEU A 94 -11.36 -0.79 21.19
N ALA A 95 -11.62 0.50 20.97
CA ALA A 95 -12.26 1.35 21.97
C ALA A 95 -13.69 0.87 22.34
N TRP A 96 -14.40 0.18 21.45
CA TRP A 96 -15.70 -0.45 21.76
C TRP A 96 -15.58 -1.51 22.89
N PHE A 97 -14.39 -2.06 23.08
CA PHE A 97 -14.09 -3.04 24.13
C PHE A 97 -13.30 -2.47 25.31
N GLY A 98 -13.15 -1.14 25.35
CA GLY A 98 -12.41 -0.44 26.41
C GLY A 98 -10.90 -0.55 26.29
N HIS A 99 -10.38 -0.94 25.10
CA HIS A 99 -8.95 -0.97 24.82
C HIS A 99 -8.53 0.30 24.11
N ASP A 100 -7.53 0.97 24.67
CA ASP A 100 -6.86 2.11 24.03
C ASP A 100 -5.56 1.61 23.40
N VAL A 101 -5.52 1.59 22.06
CA VAL A 101 -4.35 1.20 21.28
C VAL A 101 -4.03 2.35 20.33
N PRO A 102 -2.83 2.94 20.43
CA PRO A 102 -2.43 4.03 19.56
C PRO A 102 -2.22 3.50 18.14
N VAL A 103 -3.15 3.80 17.26
CA VAL A 103 -3.04 3.55 15.82
C VAL A 103 -3.01 4.90 15.14
N GLU A 104 -1.88 5.25 14.57
CA GLU A 104 -1.73 6.50 13.84
C GLU A 104 -2.17 6.32 12.38
N CYS A 105 -2.86 7.32 11.85
CA CYS A 105 -3.24 7.37 10.45
C CYS A 105 -2.15 8.07 9.64
N GLY A 106 -1.37 7.31 8.90
CA GLY A 106 -0.50 7.84 7.86
C GLY A 106 -1.29 8.05 6.56
N VAL A 107 -0.95 9.08 5.80
CA VAL A 107 -1.50 9.28 4.44
C VAL A 107 -0.34 9.21 3.47
N ASP A 108 -0.25 8.11 2.74
CA ASP A 108 0.85 7.84 1.83
C ASP A 108 0.44 8.00 0.37
N MET A 109 1.38 8.55 -0.40
CA MET A 109 1.17 8.91 -1.80
C MET A 109 1.77 7.86 -2.72
N VAL A 110 1.03 7.51 -3.77
CA VAL A 110 1.50 6.67 -4.87
C VAL A 110 1.17 7.32 -6.20
N SER A 111 2.14 7.33 -7.10
CA SER A 111 1.98 7.78 -8.48
C SER A 111 2.10 6.60 -9.45
N VAL A 112 1.42 6.70 -10.59
CA VAL A 112 1.54 5.74 -11.68
C VAL A 112 1.81 6.45 -12.99
N THR A 113 2.72 5.88 -13.80
CA THR A 113 3.04 6.39 -15.11
C THR A 113 2.13 5.81 -16.20
N GLU A 114 2.17 6.38 -17.38
CA GLU A 114 1.75 5.71 -18.60
C GLU A 114 2.52 4.38 -18.78
N SER A 115 2.04 3.54 -19.70
CA SER A 115 2.75 2.32 -20.09
C SER A 115 4.07 2.69 -20.79
N MET A 116 5.15 2.06 -20.35
CA MET A 116 6.51 2.23 -20.89
C MET A 116 7.05 0.88 -21.35
N PRO A 117 8.04 0.87 -22.25
CA PRO A 117 8.84 -0.32 -22.48
C PRO A 117 9.43 -0.87 -21.18
N PRO A 118 9.85 -2.14 -21.10
CA PRO A 118 10.51 -2.67 -19.92
C PRO A 118 11.78 -1.89 -19.58
N ILE A 119 11.75 -1.15 -18.48
CA ILE A 119 12.88 -0.35 -17.96
C ILE A 119 13.37 -0.84 -16.60
N MET A 120 12.58 -1.72 -15.96
CA MET A 120 12.87 -2.30 -14.66
C MET A 120 12.53 -3.78 -14.65
N ARG A 121 13.26 -4.55 -13.84
CA ARG A 121 13.06 -5.99 -13.64
C ARG A 121 12.72 -6.36 -12.20
N THR A 122 13.08 -5.49 -11.27
CA THR A 122 12.95 -5.74 -9.83
C THR A 122 12.10 -4.68 -9.14
N VAL A 123 11.72 -4.94 -7.89
CA VAL A 123 11.24 -3.89 -6.99
C VAL A 123 12.44 -3.20 -6.37
N ILE A 124 12.48 -1.88 -6.39
CA ILE A 124 13.58 -1.11 -5.82
C ILE A 124 13.03 -0.24 -4.69
N GLY A 125 13.65 -0.33 -3.53
CA GLY A 125 13.48 0.60 -2.42
C GLY A 125 14.76 1.40 -2.20
N ALA A 126 14.68 2.68 -1.85
CA ALA A 126 15.82 3.47 -1.45
C ALA A 126 15.74 3.78 0.05
N ALA A 127 16.68 3.24 0.82
CA ALA A 127 16.74 3.46 2.27
C ALA A 127 17.21 4.88 2.64
N SER A 128 17.95 5.55 1.75
CA SER A 128 18.40 6.93 1.92
C SER A 128 17.33 7.98 1.64
N GLY A 129 16.16 7.55 1.18
CA GLY A 129 15.01 8.39 0.90
C GLY A 129 13.76 7.52 0.77
N LEU A 130 12.60 8.10 0.97
CA LEU A 130 11.33 7.39 0.93
C LEU A 130 10.97 7.03 -0.53
N LEU A 131 11.43 5.87 -1.02
CA LEU A 131 11.15 5.40 -2.38
C LEU A 131 10.85 3.91 -2.40
N THR A 132 9.79 3.55 -3.10
CA THR A 132 9.54 2.21 -3.61
C THR A 132 9.05 2.33 -5.05
N ILE A 133 9.74 1.69 -5.98
CA ILE A 133 9.36 1.68 -7.39
C ILE A 133 9.30 0.27 -7.94
N LYS A 134 8.34 0.04 -8.83
CA LYS A 134 8.17 -1.24 -9.53
C LYS A 134 7.44 -1.04 -10.84
N GLN A 135 7.83 -1.80 -11.87
CA GLN A 135 7.12 -1.82 -13.13
C GLN A 135 6.14 -2.98 -13.18
N LYS A 136 4.90 -2.71 -13.56
CA LYS A 136 3.85 -3.71 -13.72
C LYS A 136 3.96 -4.40 -15.09
N ALA A 137 3.32 -5.56 -15.23
CA ALA A 137 3.27 -6.32 -16.48
C ALA A 137 2.68 -5.52 -17.66
N ASN A 138 1.80 -4.55 -17.40
CA ASN A 138 1.23 -3.66 -18.41
C ASN A 138 2.17 -2.49 -18.80
N GLY A 139 3.40 -2.47 -18.29
CA GLY A 139 4.40 -1.45 -18.56
C GLY A 139 4.33 -0.20 -17.69
N SER A 140 3.26 0.04 -16.95
CA SER A 140 3.17 1.20 -16.04
C SER A 140 4.11 1.04 -14.84
N VAL A 141 4.70 2.14 -14.39
CA VAL A 141 5.57 2.16 -13.21
C VAL A 141 4.82 2.77 -12.04
N LEU A 142 4.79 2.05 -10.92
CA LEU A 142 4.31 2.55 -9.64
C LEU A 142 5.47 3.18 -8.87
N ILE A 143 5.25 4.39 -8.37
CA ILE A 143 6.23 5.19 -7.64
C ILE A 143 5.59 5.61 -6.31
N GLY A 144 6.16 5.18 -5.20
CA GLY A 144 5.69 5.47 -3.86
C GLY A 144 6.85 5.47 -2.86
N GLY A 145 6.62 5.04 -1.62
CA GLY A 145 7.66 4.86 -0.60
C GLY A 145 7.47 5.70 0.65
N GLY A 146 6.25 6.11 0.97
CA GLY A 146 5.94 6.79 2.24
C GLY A 146 6.01 8.32 2.20
N TRP A 147 6.04 8.93 1.02
CA TRP A 147 5.86 10.38 0.90
C TRP A 147 4.44 10.76 1.30
N LYS A 148 4.34 11.66 2.27
CA LYS A 148 3.08 11.98 2.93
C LYS A 148 2.22 12.94 2.12
N GLY A 149 0.90 12.74 2.21
CA GLY A 149 -0.14 13.71 1.89
C GLY A 149 -0.76 14.31 3.15
N ILE A 150 -1.87 15.01 2.97
CA ILE A 150 -2.68 15.58 4.05
C ILE A 150 -3.96 14.75 4.16
N GLY A 151 -4.43 14.54 5.39
CA GLY A 151 -5.69 13.88 5.68
C GLY A 151 -5.62 13.00 6.92
N ASP A 152 -6.78 12.59 7.37
CA ASP A 152 -6.97 11.63 8.45
C ASP A 152 -8.35 10.96 8.33
N ILE A 153 -8.65 10.05 9.26
CA ILE A 153 -9.93 9.33 9.28
C ILE A 153 -11.14 10.20 9.63
N ASP A 154 -10.94 11.40 10.14
CA ASP A 154 -12.02 12.35 10.53
C ASP A 154 -12.29 13.35 9.43
N MET A 155 -11.28 13.77 8.68
CA MET A 155 -11.43 14.72 7.58
C MET A 155 -12.27 14.16 6.42
N GLY A 156 -12.32 12.83 6.28
CA GLY A 156 -13.07 12.18 5.20
C GLY A 156 -12.51 12.41 3.80
N GLY A 157 -11.30 12.95 3.69
CA GLY A 157 -10.60 13.20 2.43
C GLY A 157 -9.10 13.19 2.59
N VAL A 158 -8.41 13.15 1.46
CA VAL A 158 -6.94 13.16 1.39
C VAL A 158 -6.50 14.12 0.28
N GLU A 159 -5.40 14.85 0.52
CA GLU A 159 -4.87 15.83 -0.42
C GLU A 159 -3.38 15.62 -0.69
N VAL A 160 -2.99 15.78 -1.95
CA VAL A 160 -1.59 15.71 -2.38
C VAL A 160 -0.84 16.96 -1.94
N ILE A 161 0.34 16.78 -1.34
CA ILE A 161 1.31 17.84 -1.12
C ILE A 161 2.20 17.95 -2.37
N PRO A 162 2.09 19.00 -3.20
CA PRO A 162 2.82 19.07 -4.48
C PRO A 162 4.33 18.96 -4.34
N GLY A 163 4.89 19.53 -3.28
CA GLY A 163 6.33 19.44 -2.98
C GLY A 163 6.80 18.00 -2.75
N ASN A 164 5.99 17.20 -2.06
CA ASN A 164 6.25 15.79 -1.81
C ASN A 164 6.14 14.96 -3.09
N LEU A 165 5.13 15.24 -3.92
CA LEU A 165 5.00 14.61 -5.23
C LEU A 165 6.26 14.83 -6.08
N ILE A 166 6.69 16.07 -6.21
CA ILE A 166 7.89 16.42 -6.98
C ILE A 166 9.13 15.75 -6.39
N GLY A 167 9.27 15.73 -5.07
CA GLY A 167 10.39 15.08 -4.38
C GLY A 167 10.45 13.59 -4.64
N ASN A 168 9.32 12.88 -4.56
CA ASN A 168 9.22 11.45 -4.83
C ASN A 168 9.58 11.13 -6.29
N LEU A 169 9.05 11.88 -7.25
CA LEU A 169 9.35 11.69 -8.67
C LEU A 169 10.82 11.99 -9.00
N ARG A 170 11.43 13.01 -8.39
CA ARG A 170 12.86 13.29 -8.53
C ARG A 170 13.72 12.15 -8.01
N LEU A 171 13.38 11.58 -6.85
CA LEU A 171 14.10 10.45 -6.28
C LEU A 171 13.96 9.19 -7.16
N ALA A 172 12.77 8.95 -7.72
CA ALA A 172 12.54 7.87 -8.67
C ALA A 172 13.41 8.02 -9.93
N HIS A 173 13.42 9.22 -10.52
CA HIS A 173 14.29 9.55 -11.66
C HIS A 173 15.79 9.42 -11.32
N TYR A 174 16.20 9.88 -10.13
CA TYR A 174 17.58 9.71 -9.67
C TYR A 174 17.99 8.23 -9.56
N THR A 175 17.06 7.36 -9.19
CA THR A 175 17.28 5.92 -9.01
C THR A 175 17.22 5.17 -10.35
N ILE A 176 16.25 5.46 -11.19
CA ILE A 176 16.06 4.90 -12.54
C ILE A 176 15.98 6.05 -13.53
N PRO A 177 17.08 6.45 -14.18
CA PRO A 177 17.14 7.64 -15.04
C PRO A 177 16.13 7.65 -16.20
N LYS A 178 15.77 6.50 -16.75
CA LYS A 178 14.76 6.38 -17.80
C LYS A 178 13.36 6.85 -17.40
N LEU A 179 13.08 6.99 -16.11
CA LEU A 179 11.83 7.57 -15.62
C LEU A 179 11.70 9.08 -15.94
N ALA A 180 12.77 9.76 -16.36
CA ALA A 180 12.68 11.12 -16.86
C ALA A 180 11.81 11.26 -18.12
N GLU A 181 11.64 10.19 -18.89
CA GLU A 181 10.83 10.14 -20.10
C GLU A 181 9.36 9.83 -19.83
N ALA A 182 9.05 9.39 -18.58
CA ALA A 182 7.74 8.94 -18.20
C ALA A 182 6.77 10.10 -17.93
N ARG A 183 5.50 9.90 -18.28
CA ARG A 183 4.41 10.79 -17.91
C ARG A 183 3.64 10.16 -16.77
N VAL A 184 3.47 10.90 -15.66
CA VAL A 184 2.58 10.50 -14.59
C VAL A 184 1.14 10.69 -15.04
N THR A 185 0.37 9.62 -15.01
CA THR A 185 -1.04 9.64 -15.43
C THR A 185 -1.98 9.84 -14.26
N ARG A 186 -1.59 9.40 -13.07
CA ARG A 186 -2.40 9.54 -11.86
C ARG A 186 -1.52 9.51 -10.61
N THR A 187 -1.91 10.30 -9.62
CA THR A 187 -1.44 10.20 -8.23
C THR A 187 -2.66 10.02 -7.32
N TRP A 188 -2.53 9.13 -6.35
CA TRP A 188 -3.54 8.95 -5.31
C TRP A 188 -2.88 8.79 -3.96
N LEU A 189 -3.68 8.88 -2.92
CA LEU A 189 -3.24 8.69 -1.55
C LEU A 189 -4.06 7.57 -0.92
N GLY A 190 -3.43 6.86 -0.01
CA GLY A 190 -4.05 5.86 0.82
C GLY A 190 -3.78 6.15 2.29
N MET A 191 -4.76 5.85 3.12
CA MET A 191 -4.57 5.87 4.57
C MET A 191 -3.90 4.56 4.98
N ASP A 192 -2.84 4.67 5.77
CA ASP A 192 -2.06 3.55 6.29
C ASP A 192 -2.00 3.58 7.82
N ALA A 193 -2.09 2.41 8.43
CA ALA A 193 -2.04 2.27 9.88
C ALA A 193 -0.58 2.10 10.34
N ASN A 194 -0.11 3.02 11.18
CA ASN A 194 1.22 3.02 11.77
C ASN A 194 1.16 2.76 13.28
#